data_0b0c6017606591bd5159be0a32ee37a4
#
_entry.id   0b0c6017606591bd5159be0a32ee37a4
#
_cell.length_a   1.000
_cell.length_b   1.000
_cell.length_c   1.000
_cell.angle_alpha   90.00
_cell.angle_beta   90.00
_cell.angle_gamma   90.00
#
_symmetry.space_group_name_H-M   'P 1'
#
loop_
_entity.id
_entity.type
_entity.pdbx_description
1 polymer ?
#
loop_
_entity_poly.entity_id
_entity_poly.type
_entity_poly.pdbx_seq_one_letter_code
_entity_poly.pdbx_strand_id
1 'polypeptide(L)'
;MVQVLNAQGELGKEDIRSNYVTFLASLFRSMRFSAADAHGRANIAAFNFLQRMGAFTRDSATGRYRVDFDKFRAGSDSLAATILKFQGDGDYAGVGEFQKSFGVVTALAQADLARLAALKIPVDVIFDQGQP
;
A
#
# COMPACT_ATOMS: atom_id res chain seq x y z
N MET A 1 8.93 4.11 10.06
CA MET A 1 8.59 4.70 11.38
C MET A 1 8.03 3.66 12.35
N VAL A 2 6.90 3.00 12.09
CA VAL A 2 6.27 2.01 13.00
C VAL A 2 7.25 0.92 13.49
N GLN A 3 8.10 0.38 12.62
CA GLN A 3 9.12 -0.61 13.00
C GLN A 3 10.15 -0.07 14.00
N VAL A 4 10.56 1.19 13.84
CA VAL A 4 11.50 1.85 14.77
C VAL A 4 10.83 2.04 16.13
N LEU A 5 9.59 2.55 16.15
CA LEU A 5 8.82 2.71 17.38
C LEU A 5 8.58 1.38 18.09
N ASN A 6 8.31 0.31 17.33
CA ASN A 6 8.18 -1.03 17.90
C ASN A 6 9.48 -1.52 18.54
N ALA A 7 10.62 -1.31 17.86
CA ALA A 7 11.92 -1.71 18.38
C ALA A 7 12.32 -0.92 19.65
N GLN A 8 11.82 0.30 19.80
CA GLN A 8 12.00 1.17 20.96
C GLN A 8 10.99 0.92 22.10
N GLY A 9 9.98 0.05 21.86
CA GLY A 9 8.92 -0.21 22.84
C GLY A 9 7.85 0.89 22.92
N GLU A 10 7.85 1.82 21.97
CA GLU A 10 6.95 3.00 21.97
C GLU A 10 5.54 2.71 21.44
N LEU A 11 5.30 1.53 20.87
CA LEU A 11 3.96 1.13 20.42
C LEU A 11 3.06 0.65 21.56
N GLY A 12 3.56 0.57 22.77
CA GLY A 12 2.79 0.10 23.91
C GLY A 12 2.31 -1.34 23.75
N LYS A 13 0.99 -1.54 23.78
CA LYS A 13 0.36 -2.86 23.61
C LYS A 13 -0.01 -3.19 22.15
N GLU A 14 0.27 -2.30 21.20
CA GLU A 14 -0.06 -2.52 19.81
C GLU A 14 0.81 -3.63 19.20
N ASP A 15 0.17 -4.53 18.47
CA ASP A 15 0.87 -5.55 17.68
C ASP A 15 1.27 -4.96 16.33
N ILE A 16 2.58 -4.96 16.04
CA ILE A 16 3.12 -4.51 14.76
C ILE A 16 2.51 -5.24 13.55
N ARG A 17 2.06 -6.49 13.74
CA ARG A 17 1.39 -7.26 12.69
C ARG A 17 0.07 -6.62 12.28
N SER A 18 -0.70 -6.13 13.24
CA SER A 18 -1.93 -5.36 12.98
C SER A 18 -1.64 -4.10 12.17
N ASN A 19 -0.54 -3.42 12.46
CA ASN A 19 -0.09 -2.26 11.69
C ASN A 19 0.21 -2.61 10.22
N TYR A 20 0.86 -3.75 9.95
CA TYR A 20 1.15 -4.19 8.57
C TYR A 20 -0.15 -4.51 7.79
N VAL A 21 -1.10 -5.19 8.42
CA VAL A 21 -2.41 -5.48 7.81
C VAL A 21 -3.17 -4.19 7.53
N THR A 22 -3.21 -3.27 8.49
CA THR A 22 -3.87 -1.97 8.35
C THR A 22 -3.22 -1.14 7.23
N PHE A 23 -1.89 -1.14 7.17
CA PHE A 23 -1.18 -0.45 6.10
C PHE A 23 -1.53 -1.02 4.73
N LEU A 24 -1.52 -2.36 4.55
CA LEU A 24 -1.93 -2.98 3.29
C LEU A 24 -3.37 -2.61 2.92
N ALA A 25 -4.30 -2.63 3.88
CA ALA A 25 -5.68 -2.22 3.66
C ALA A 25 -5.79 -0.74 3.25
N SER A 26 -4.97 0.13 3.85
CA SER A 26 -4.95 1.56 3.51
C SER A 26 -4.46 1.83 2.09
N LEU A 27 -3.54 1.00 1.55
CA LEU A 27 -3.12 1.08 0.14
C LEU A 27 -4.30 0.83 -0.80
N PHE A 28 -5.16 -0.17 -0.50
CA PHE A 28 -6.39 -0.41 -1.26
C PHE A 28 -7.34 0.77 -1.23
N ARG A 29 -7.54 1.38 -0.04
CA ARG A 29 -8.36 2.57 0.08
C ARG A 29 -7.81 3.70 -0.81
N SER A 30 -6.52 3.95 -0.73
CA SER A 30 -5.87 5.04 -1.48
C SER A 30 -5.91 4.82 -3.00
N MET A 31 -5.76 3.58 -3.48
CA MET A 31 -5.88 3.25 -4.90
C MET A 31 -7.26 3.57 -5.49
N ARG A 32 -8.31 3.65 -4.66
CA ARG A 32 -9.68 4.00 -5.12
C ARG A 32 -9.82 5.47 -5.51
N PHE A 33 -8.92 6.35 -5.02
CA PHE A 33 -8.96 7.78 -5.32
C PHE A 33 -8.41 8.13 -6.70
N SER A 34 -7.76 7.25 -7.39
CA SER A 34 -7.27 7.40 -8.76
C SER A 34 -5.75 7.33 -8.92
N ALA A 35 -5.33 6.69 -10.00
CA ALA A 35 -3.93 6.71 -10.45
C ALA A 35 -3.51 8.08 -11.05
N ALA A 36 -4.46 9.00 -11.27
CA ALA A 36 -4.16 10.36 -11.75
C ALA A 36 -3.58 11.23 -10.63
N ASP A 37 -3.94 10.95 -9.38
CA ASP A 37 -3.39 11.66 -8.22
C ASP A 37 -1.99 11.16 -7.84
N ALA A 38 -1.12 12.05 -7.40
CA ALA A 38 0.25 11.72 -7.00
C ALA A 38 0.30 10.72 -5.83
N HIS A 39 -0.58 10.89 -4.83
CA HIS A 39 -0.69 9.98 -3.70
C HIS A 39 -1.22 8.61 -4.13
N GLY A 40 -2.22 8.59 -5.02
CA GLY A 40 -2.75 7.35 -5.59
C GLY A 40 -1.66 6.56 -6.32
N ARG A 41 -0.86 7.21 -7.17
CA ARG A 41 0.28 6.58 -7.86
C ARG A 41 1.33 6.04 -6.89
N ALA A 42 1.68 6.81 -5.85
CA ALA A 42 2.64 6.38 -4.84
C ALA A 42 2.15 5.12 -4.10
N ASN A 43 0.87 5.07 -3.74
CA ASN A 43 0.28 3.92 -3.07
C ASN A 43 0.17 2.69 -4.00
N ILE A 44 -0.12 2.88 -5.29
CA ILE A 44 -0.08 1.82 -6.30
C ILE A 44 1.34 1.26 -6.41
N ALA A 45 2.34 2.13 -6.50
CA ALA A 45 3.73 1.72 -6.60
C ALA A 45 4.18 0.95 -5.34
N ALA A 46 3.83 1.42 -4.16
CA ALA A 46 4.12 0.72 -2.90
C ALA A 46 3.43 -0.66 -2.85
N PHE A 47 2.16 -0.75 -3.24
CA PHE A 47 1.43 -2.01 -3.30
C PHE A 47 2.11 -3.03 -4.22
N ASN A 48 2.40 -2.63 -5.46
CA ASN A 48 3.02 -3.51 -6.45
C ASN A 48 4.44 -3.92 -6.05
N PHE A 49 5.22 -3.00 -5.48
CA PHE A 49 6.55 -3.29 -4.98
C PHE A 49 6.51 -4.33 -3.85
N LEU A 50 5.66 -4.12 -2.84
CA LEU A 50 5.49 -5.04 -1.73
C LEU A 50 4.99 -6.42 -2.19
N GLN A 51 4.07 -6.45 -3.16
CA GLN A 51 3.61 -7.71 -3.76
C GLN A 51 4.75 -8.45 -4.46
N ARG A 52 5.57 -7.75 -5.22
CA ARG A 52 6.76 -8.33 -5.89
C ARG A 52 7.78 -8.87 -4.90
N MET A 53 7.93 -8.22 -3.75
CA MET A 53 8.78 -8.68 -2.65
C MET A 53 8.17 -9.87 -1.88
N GLY A 54 6.96 -10.30 -2.23
CA GLY A 54 6.26 -11.38 -1.54
C GLY A 54 5.74 -11.02 -0.15
N ALA A 55 5.66 -9.71 0.16
CA ALA A 55 5.16 -9.20 1.43
C ALA A 55 3.72 -9.63 1.71
N PHE A 56 2.97 -9.92 0.67
CA PHE A 56 1.64 -10.50 0.76
C PHE A 56 1.33 -11.33 -0.48
N THR A 57 0.42 -12.27 -0.32
CA THR A 57 -0.11 -13.09 -1.41
C THR A 57 -1.61 -12.91 -1.52
N ARG A 58 -2.14 -13.16 -2.71
CA ARG A 58 -3.58 -13.19 -2.97
C ARG A 58 -3.98 -14.61 -3.34
N ASP A 59 -4.94 -15.15 -2.63
CA ASP A 59 -5.56 -16.42 -2.96
C ASP A 59 -6.43 -16.25 -4.22
N SER A 60 -6.18 -17.04 -5.24
CA SER A 60 -6.87 -16.94 -6.54
C SER A 60 -8.34 -17.34 -6.48
N ALA A 61 -8.69 -18.30 -5.62
CA ALA A 61 -10.04 -18.82 -5.50
C ALA A 61 -10.95 -17.90 -4.69
N THR A 62 -10.44 -17.35 -3.59
CA THR A 62 -11.23 -16.52 -2.66
C THR A 62 -11.04 -15.02 -2.82
N GLY A 63 -9.97 -14.60 -3.49
CA GLY A 63 -9.56 -13.21 -3.59
C GLY A 63 -9.10 -12.60 -2.27
N ARG A 64 -8.79 -13.41 -1.27
CA ARG A 64 -8.29 -12.94 0.02
C ARG A 64 -6.81 -12.68 -0.03
N TYR A 65 -6.37 -11.64 0.68
CA TYR A 65 -4.97 -11.31 0.86
C TYR A 65 -4.45 -11.85 2.18
N ARG A 66 -3.21 -12.32 2.17
CA ARG A 66 -2.50 -12.81 3.35
C ARG A 66 -1.14 -12.13 3.41
N VAL A 67 -0.83 -11.52 4.56
CA VAL A 67 0.46 -10.87 4.81
C VAL A 67 1.48 -11.91 5.29
N ASP A 68 2.67 -11.88 4.69
CA ASP A 68 3.88 -12.50 5.22
C ASP A 68 4.64 -11.42 6.01
N PHE A 69 4.61 -11.49 7.32
CA PHE A 69 5.08 -10.40 8.18
C PHE A 69 6.58 -10.15 8.08
N ASP A 70 7.39 -11.19 7.90
CA ASP A 70 8.84 -11.06 7.76
C ASP A 70 9.21 -10.42 6.42
N LYS A 71 8.59 -10.89 5.35
CA LYS A 71 8.78 -10.31 4.02
C LYS A 71 8.17 -8.91 3.91
N PHE A 72 7.09 -8.63 4.64
CA PHE A 72 6.50 -7.29 4.66
C PHE A 72 7.47 -6.29 5.30
N ARG A 73 8.10 -6.69 6.39
CA ARG A 73 9.15 -5.89 7.03
C ARG A 73 10.31 -5.63 6.07
N ALA A 74 10.89 -6.69 5.52
CA ALA A 74 12.01 -6.58 4.58
C ALA A 74 11.66 -5.78 3.32
N GLY A 75 10.46 -5.96 2.76
CA GLY A 75 9.95 -5.21 1.62
C GLY A 75 9.77 -3.73 1.92
N SER A 76 9.26 -3.39 3.10
CA SER A 76 9.10 -2.00 3.54
C SER A 76 10.46 -1.30 3.70
N ASP A 77 11.44 -1.99 4.29
CA ASP A 77 12.79 -1.46 4.44
C ASP A 77 13.46 -1.26 3.07
N SER A 78 13.28 -2.22 2.15
CA SER A 78 13.79 -2.13 0.78
C SER A 78 13.14 -0.99 -0.02
N LEU A 79 11.83 -0.80 0.11
CA LEU A 79 11.12 0.30 -0.53
C LEU A 79 11.62 1.66 -0.01
N ALA A 80 11.74 1.80 1.31
CA ALA A 80 12.27 3.01 1.92
C ALA A 80 13.70 3.32 1.45
N ALA A 81 14.57 2.33 1.44
CA ALA A 81 15.95 2.46 0.95
C ALA A 81 16.00 2.89 -0.52
N THR A 82 15.14 2.31 -1.36
CA THR A 82 15.03 2.65 -2.79
C THR A 82 14.62 4.11 -2.98
N ILE A 83 13.60 4.57 -2.25
CA ILE A 83 13.12 5.95 -2.34
C ILE A 83 14.19 6.93 -1.82
N LEU A 84 14.81 6.64 -0.68
CA LEU A 84 15.87 7.48 -0.12
C LEU A 84 17.07 7.57 -1.06
N LYS A 85 17.42 6.47 -1.74
CA LYS A 85 18.49 6.48 -2.72
C LYS A 85 18.16 7.37 -3.91
N PHE A 86 16.96 7.28 -4.49
CA PHE A 86 16.52 8.16 -5.57
C PHE A 86 16.60 9.64 -5.16
N GLN A 87 16.16 9.94 -3.94
CA GLN A 87 16.20 11.32 -3.42
C GLN A 87 17.63 11.81 -3.19
N GLY A 88 18.48 10.97 -2.59
CA GLY A 88 19.87 11.32 -2.28
C GLY A 88 20.73 11.51 -3.53
N ASP A 89 20.51 10.67 -4.54
CA ASP A 89 21.28 10.71 -5.80
C ASP A 89 20.70 11.68 -6.83
N GLY A 90 19.48 12.20 -6.61
CA GLY A 90 18.77 13.01 -7.61
C GLY A 90 18.41 12.23 -8.88
N ASP A 91 18.20 10.92 -8.77
CA ASP A 91 18.01 10.02 -9.92
C ASP A 91 16.59 10.07 -10.48
N TYR A 92 16.29 11.11 -11.26
CA TYR A 92 14.99 11.26 -11.93
C TYR A 92 14.70 10.15 -12.94
N ALA A 93 15.73 9.64 -13.62
CA ALA A 93 15.56 8.56 -14.60
C ALA A 93 15.14 7.26 -13.89
N GLY A 94 15.80 6.90 -12.78
CA GLY A 94 15.46 5.75 -11.96
C GLY A 94 14.06 5.85 -11.37
N VAL A 95 13.64 7.04 -10.92
CA VAL A 95 12.24 7.29 -10.49
C VAL A 95 11.27 7.02 -11.63
N GLY A 96 11.58 7.49 -12.85
CA GLY A 96 10.75 7.26 -14.03
C GLY A 96 10.56 5.77 -14.32
N GLU A 97 11.63 4.98 -14.30
CA GLU A 97 11.57 3.52 -14.52
C GLU A 97 10.85 2.80 -13.38
N PHE A 98 11.05 3.23 -12.14
CA PHE A 98 10.32 2.71 -10.98
C PHE A 98 8.81 2.94 -11.14
N GLN A 99 8.40 4.15 -11.53
CA GLN A 99 6.99 4.48 -11.75
C GLN A 99 6.39 3.69 -12.91
N LYS A 100 7.10 3.48 -14.00
CA LYS A 100 6.65 2.62 -15.11
C LYS A 100 6.44 1.18 -14.65
N SER A 101 7.35 0.67 -13.80
CA SER A 101 7.33 -0.72 -13.35
C SER A 101 6.27 -0.98 -12.27
N PHE A 102 6.05 -0.04 -11.37
CA PHE A 102 5.24 -0.23 -10.17
C PHE A 102 4.02 0.70 -10.07
N GLY A 103 4.01 1.83 -10.76
CA GLY A 103 2.95 2.84 -10.66
C GLY A 103 1.69 2.54 -11.49
N VAL A 104 1.51 1.30 -11.95
CA VAL A 104 0.40 0.89 -12.83
C VAL A 104 -0.56 -0.03 -12.06
N VAL A 105 -1.86 0.27 -12.12
CA VAL A 105 -2.88 -0.63 -11.57
C VAL A 105 -2.92 -1.91 -12.38
N THR A 106 -2.58 -3.04 -11.77
CA THR A 106 -2.62 -4.34 -12.44
C THR A 106 -4.07 -4.77 -12.72
N ALA A 107 -4.28 -5.62 -13.73
CA ALA A 107 -5.62 -6.14 -14.05
C ALA A 107 -6.26 -6.84 -12.83
N LEU A 108 -5.46 -7.50 -12.00
CA LEU A 108 -5.91 -8.17 -10.80
C LEU A 108 -6.38 -7.17 -9.73
N ALA A 109 -5.58 -6.13 -9.48
CA ALA A 109 -5.95 -5.06 -8.55
C ALA A 109 -7.21 -4.31 -9.05
N GLN A 110 -7.31 -4.07 -10.36
CA GLN A 110 -8.50 -3.46 -10.97
C GLN A 110 -9.76 -4.31 -10.74
N ALA A 111 -9.67 -5.63 -10.88
CA ALA A 111 -10.79 -6.53 -10.63
C ALA A 111 -11.22 -6.49 -9.14
N ASP A 112 -10.27 -6.44 -8.21
CA ASP A 112 -10.59 -6.33 -6.79
C ASP A 112 -11.20 -4.97 -6.42
N LEU A 113 -10.72 -3.89 -7.02
CA LEU A 113 -11.31 -2.55 -6.85
C LEU A 113 -12.74 -2.51 -7.40
N ALA A 114 -13.00 -3.13 -8.56
CA ALA A 114 -14.33 -3.25 -9.13
C ALA A 114 -15.28 -4.06 -8.23
N ARG A 115 -14.77 -5.14 -7.59
CA ARG A 115 -15.53 -5.90 -6.60
C ARG A 115 -15.92 -5.07 -5.39
N LEU A 116 -15.01 -4.24 -4.87
CA LEU A 116 -15.31 -3.31 -3.77
C LEU A 116 -16.36 -2.26 -4.16
N ALA A 117 -16.27 -1.75 -5.39
CA ALA A 117 -17.24 -0.80 -5.91
C ALA A 117 -18.63 -1.44 -6.06
N ALA A 118 -18.71 -2.70 -6.52
CA ALA A 118 -19.97 -3.44 -6.65
C ALA A 118 -20.66 -3.68 -5.29
N LEU A 119 -19.90 -3.77 -4.21
CA LEU A 119 -20.40 -3.86 -2.84
C LEU A 119 -20.89 -2.51 -2.27
N LYS A 120 -20.82 -1.43 -3.08
CA LYS A 120 -21.20 -0.06 -2.69
C LYS A 120 -20.49 0.43 -1.41
N ILE A 121 -19.30 -0.08 -1.15
CA ILE A 121 -18.47 0.40 -0.04
C ILE A 121 -18.05 1.84 -0.34
N PRO A 122 -18.33 2.82 0.52
CA PRO A 122 -17.98 4.21 0.30
C PRO A 122 -16.48 4.38 0.02
N VAL A 123 -16.13 5.25 -0.91
CA VAL A 123 -14.71 5.55 -1.20
C VAL A 123 -14.09 6.29 -0.04
N ASP A 124 -14.86 7.19 0.56
CA ASP A 124 -14.44 7.98 1.72
C ASP A 124 -15.53 8.06 2.77
N VAL A 125 -15.17 8.59 3.94
CA VAL A 125 -16.11 8.86 5.02
C VAL A 125 -17.02 10.02 4.61
N ILE A 126 -18.32 9.81 4.68
CA ILE A 126 -19.32 10.86 4.49
C ILE A 126 -19.71 11.33 5.89
N PHE A 127 -19.42 12.59 6.17
CA PHE A 127 -19.89 13.24 7.39
C PHE A 127 -21.30 13.80 7.15
N ASP A 128 -22.29 13.15 7.72
CA ASP A 128 -23.63 13.72 7.80
C ASP A 128 -23.64 14.74 8.94
N GLN A 129 -23.65 16.01 8.60
CA GLN A 129 -23.64 17.10 9.57
C GLN A 129 -25.05 17.50 10.02
N GLY A 130 -26.06 16.70 9.71
CA GLY A 130 -27.43 16.96 10.16
C GLY A 130 -28.00 18.29 9.64
N GLN A 131 -27.53 18.78 8.49
CA GLN A 131 -28.14 19.92 7.82
C GLN A 131 -29.52 19.48 7.30
N PRO A 132 -30.60 20.20 7.63
CA PRO A 132 -31.93 19.88 7.16
C PRO A 132 -32.08 20.03 5.65
#